data_cdda572952e09d3f52cc848144568736
#
_entry.id   cdda572952e09d3f52cc848144568736
#
_cell.length_a   1.000
_cell.length_b   1.000
_cell.length_c   1.000
_cell.angle_alpha   90.00
_cell.angle_beta   90.00
_cell.angle_gamma   90.00
#
_symmetry.space_group_name_H-M   'P 1'
#
loop_
_entity.id
_entity.type
_entity.pdbx_description
1 polymer ?
#
loop_
_entity_poly.entity_id
_entity_poly.type
_entity_poly.pdbx_seq_one_letter_code
_entity_poly.pdbx_strand_id
1 'polypeptide(L)'
;MQQESLKNKTIKGVGWSAADAFLGQGVTFIVGLVLARLLSPDEYGLIGICLIFTTVLNGIVDSGFSNALIRKKDVTDEDYNTMFITNMVISIVLYVLLFISAPFVSEFFHREELTALVRVTGLILFFNALSITQVTILTKKIDFKTKTKASLASAIISGVIGIAMAFMGYGVWSLVAQQLSKQLLYTLCLWFLNKWWPKFTFFTDCFKYMWGFGWKILLSGILNNIWNQLYQVVVGRFYSPATLGQYTRSKEYANIFSSNLTSIIQRVSFPVLSEMQDDKEKLLKGYRKVIKLTMFVTCICLITLGAISEPLIYCLIGPRWHEAASYLPFICISMSFYPLHAINLNMLQVEGRSDIFLYLEIIKKIIAIIPICFGVFFDIYSMLIATIFVGILSFFLNSWYTGKFIGYTSLEQIKDVMHSYLFASFVALIVYFIKYIPISYWIILPLQLFVGLVLILVLGELFNSYEYK
;
A
#
# COMPACT_ATOMS: atom_id res chain seq x y z
N MET A 1 9.86 -40.01 1.28
CA MET A 1 9.27 -38.68 1.00
C MET A 1 10.06 -38.07 -0.14
N GLN A 2 9.47 -37.98 -1.34
CA GLN A 2 10.11 -37.33 -2.49
C GLN A 2 10.39 -35.87 -2.14
N GLN A 3 11.65 -35.44 -2.25
CA GLN A 3 12.04 -34.02 -2.16
C GLN A 3 11.33 -33.31 -3.31
N GLU A 4 10.30 -32.54 -2.97
CA GLU A 4 9.61 -31.67 -3.94
C GLU A 4 10.65 -30.71 -4.54
N SER A 5 10.76 -30.68 -5.88
CA SER A 5 11.77 -29.86 -6.54
C SER A 5 11.58 -28.37 -6.15
N LEU A 6 12.68 -27.63 -6.00
CA LEU A 6 12.68 -26.21 -5.63
C LEU A 6 11.70 -25.42 -6.52
N LYS A 7 11.63 -25.77 -7.80
CA LYS A 7 10.72 -25.18 -8.78
C LYS A 7 9.25 -25.35 -8.39
N ASN A 8 8.83 -26.56 -7.97
CA ASN A 8 7.45 -26.84 -7.57
C ASN A 8 7.08 -26.12 -6.26
N LYS A 9 8.03 -26.07 -5.30
CA LYS A 9 7.83 -25.28 -4.06
C LYS A 9 7.66 -23.79 -4.35
N THR A 10 8.47 -23.24 -5.27
CA THR A 10 8.39 -21.83 -5.66
C THR A 10 7.06 -21.53 -6.34
N ILE A 11 6.61 -22.34 -7.32
CA ILE A 11 5.33 -22.15 -8.02
C ILE A 11 4.15 -22.20 -7.04
N LYS A 12 4.12 -23.21 -6.14
CA LYS A 12 3.09 -23.30 -5.09
C LYS A 12 3.16 -22.13 -4.13
N GLY A 13 4.37 -21.69 -3.75
CA GLY A 13 4.60 -20.53 -2.89
C GLY A 13 4.07 -19.24 -3.49
N VAL A 14 4.34 -18.99 -4.77
CA VAL A 14 3.80 -17.83 -5.50
C VAL A 14 2.27 -17.89 -5.57
N GLY A 15 1.68 -19.05 -5.85
CA GLY A 15 0.22 -19.23 -5.86
C GLY A 15 -0.42 -18.91 -4.49
N TRP A 16 0.17 -19.39 -3.40
CA TRP A 16 -0.32 -19.07 -2.05
C TRP A 16 -0.10 -17.61 -1.66
N SER A 17 1.02 -17.00 -2.08
CA SER A 17 1.26 -15.57 -1.86
C SER A 17 0.26 -14.70 -2.62
N ALA A 18 -0.12 -15.09 -3.84
CA ALA A 18 -1.18 -14.43 -4.58
C ALA A 18 -2.54 -14.64 -3.90
N ALA A 19 -2.85 -15.85 -3.44
CA ALA A 19 -4.08 -16.13 -2.69
C ALA A 19 -4.16 -15.29 -1.41
N ASP A 20 -3.07 -15.13 -0.66
CA ASP A 20 -3.00 -14.23 0.51
C ASP A 20 -3.32 -12.79 0.14
N ALA A 21 -2.70 -12.30 -0.92
CA ALA A 21 -2.94 -10.94 -1.38
C ALA A 21 -4.40 -10.69 -1.78
N PHE A 22 -5.03 -11.62 -2.51
CA PHE A 22 -6.42 -11.45 -2.95
C PHE A 22 -7.42 -11.75 -1.83
N LEU A 23 -7.31 -12.88 -1.17
CA LEU A 23 -8.28 -13.29 -0.15
C LEU A 23 -8.12 -12.48 1.15
N GLY A 24 -6.89 -12.28 1.61
CA GLY A 24 -6.62 -11.49 2.82
C GLY A 24 -7.00 -10.03 2.67
N GLN A 25 -6.69 -9.42 1.52
CA GLN A 25 -7.13 -8.06 1.21
C GLN A 25 -8.64 -7.99 0.98
N GLY A 26 -9.24 -8.99 0.31
CA GLY A 26 -10.69 -9.07 0.10
C GLY A 26 -11.47 -9.10 1.41
N VAL A 27 -11.07 -9.95 2.35
CA VAL A 27 -11.69 -10.00 3.69
C VAL A 27 -11.51 -8.67 4.43
N THR A 28 -10.31 -8.12 4.44
CA THR A 28 -10.02 -6.83 5.09
C THR A 28 -10.85 -5.69 4.46
N PHE A 29 -11.02 -5.70 3.14
CA PHE A 29 -11.83 -4.74 2.41
C PHE A 29 -13.32 -4.83 2.81
N ILE A 30 -13.89 -6.05 2.80
CA ILE A 30 -15.30 -6.28 3.19
C ILE A 30 -15.54 -5.85 4.64
N VAL A 31 -14.68 -6.27 5.58
CA VAL A 31 -14.74 -5.82 6.98
C VAL A 31 -14.65 -4.30 7.07
N GLY A 32 -13.73 -3.70 6.31
CA GLY A 32 -13.57 -2.24 6.25
C GLY A 32 -14.81 -1.52 5.73
N LEU A 33 -15.53 -2.08 4.74
CA LEU A 33 -16.79 -1.53 4.25
C LEU A 33 -17.89 -1.56 5.32
N VAL A 34 -18.04 -2.70 6.00
CA VAL A 34 -19.06 -2.85 7.06
C VAL A 34 -18.78 -1.88 8.21
N LEU A 35 -17.53 -1.81 8.67
CA LEU A 35 -17.14 -0.87 9.72
C LEU A 35 -17.31 0.59 9.30
N ALA A 36 -17.00 0.96 8.04
CA ALA A 36 -17.18 2.32 7.55
C ALA A 36 -18.66 2.74 7.44
N ARG A 37 -19.57 1.78 7.30
CA ARG A 37 -21.04 2.06 7.40
C ARG A 37 -21.50 2.32 8.82
N LEU A 38 -20.89 1.64 9.78
CA LEU A 38 -21.30 1.72 11.20
C LEU A 38 -20.66 2.91 11.89
N LEU A 39 -19.44 3.24 11.53
CA LEU A 39 -18.60 4.24 12.19
C LEU A 39 -18.55 5.55 11.38
N SER A 40 -18.18 6.62 12.07
CA SER A 40 -18.05 7.96 11.48
C SER A 40 -16.67 8.18 10.84
N PRO A 41 -16.54 9.15 9.91
CA PRO A 41 -15.23 9.58 9.41
C PRO A 41 -14.27 10.07 10.49
N ASP A 42 -14.78 10.70 11.57
CA ASP A 42 -13.98 11.19 12.70
C ASP A 42 -13.29 10.02 13.42
N GLU A 43 -14.02 8.94 13.71
CA GLU A 43 -13.46 7.72 14.32
C GLU A 43 -12.37 7.07 13.44
N TYR A 44 -12.57 7.08 12.12
CA TYR A 44 -11.55 6.63 11.18
C TYR A 44 -10.34 7.55 11.12
N GLY A 45 -10.54 8.84 11.30
CA GLY A 45 -9.48 9.82 11.38
C GLY A 45 -8.63 9.63 12.64
N LEU A 46 -9.26 9.42 13.80
CA LEU A 46 -8.57 9.16 15.06
C LEU A 46 -7.68 7.90 14.97
N ILE A 47 -8.22 6.79 14.44
CA ILE A 47 -7.40 5.59 14.24
C ILE A 47 -6.33 5.81 13.16
N GLY A 48 -6.60 6.61 12.13
CA GLY A 48 -5.63 7.02 11.11
C GLY A 48 -4.42 7.71 11.73
N ILE A 49 -4.62 8.63 12.68
CA ILE A 49 -3.54 9.27 13.43
C ILE A 49 -2.72 8.23 14.22
N CYS A 50 -3.37 7.32 14.93
CA CYS A 50 -2.66 6.25 15.66
C CYS A 50 -1.82 5.37 14.72
N LEU A 51 -2.33 5.09 13.50
CA LEU A 51 -1.64 4.28 12.50
C LEU A 51 -0.41 4.96 11.92
N ILE A 52 -0.36 6.28 11.84
CA ILE A 52 0.85 7.01 11.42
C ILE A 52 2.04 6.59 12.29
N PHE A 53 1.88 6.66 13.62
CA PHE A 53 2.95 6.34 14.56
C PHE A 53 3.27 4.85 14.56
N THR A 54 2.26 3.99 14.65
CA THR A 54 2.48 2.54 14.70
C THR A 54 3.11 2.01 13.41
N THR A 55 2.79 2.55 12.23
CA THR A 55 3.40 2.15 10.95
C THR A 55 4.88 2.49 10.89
N VAL A 56 5.26 3.72 11.31
CA VAL A 56 6.66 4.15 11.34
C VAL A 56 7.46 3.30 12.31
N LEU A 57 6.93 3.11 13.53
CA LEU A 57 7.61 2.35 14.59
C LEU A 57 7.69 0.85 14.28
N ASN A 58 6.70 0.25 13.63
CA ASN A 58 6.76 -1.14 13.18
C ASN A 58 7.90 -1.37 12.17
N GLY A 59 8.20 -0.40 11.32
CA GLY A 59 9.36 -0.46 10.43
C GLY A 59 10.68 -0.52 11.20
N ILE A 60 10.75 0.07 12.40
CA ILE A 60 11.92 0.02 13.26
C ILE A 60 12.04 -1.33 13.99
N VAL A 61 10.92 -1.91 14.41
CA VAL A 61 10.91 -3.19 15.15
C VAL A 61 11.59 -4.30 14.34
N ASP A 62 11.32 -4.43 13.02
CA ASP A 62 11.99 -5.44 12.18
C ASP A 62 13.49 -5.15 11.96
N SER A 63 13.90 -3.89 12.06
CA SER A 63 15.33 -3.44 11.96
C SER A 63 16.07 -3.97 10.71
N GLY A 64 15.36 -4.50 9.70
CA GLY A 64 15.94 -5.15 8.53
C GLY A 64 16.58 -6.51 8.81
N PHE A 65 16.43 -7.06 10.02
CA PHE A 65 17.02 -8.34 10.42
C PHE A 65 16.38 -9.52 9.70
N SER A 66 15.07 -9.45 9.41
CA SER A 66 14.39 -10.44 8.56
C SER A 66 15.11 -10.61 7.22
N ASN A 67 15.45 -9.51 6.55
CA ASN A 67 16.16 -9.54 5.26
C ASN A 67 17.59 -10.09 5.40
N ALA A 68 18.28 -9.75 6.49
CA ALA A 68 19.62 -10.28 6.77
C ALA A 68 19.60 -11.81 6.93
N LEU A 69 18.64 -12.36 7.68
CA LEU A 69 18.50 -13.80 7.89
C LEU A 69 18.00 -14.54 6.65
N ILE A 70 17.07 -13.95 5.88
CA ILE A 70 16.62 -14.56 4.62
C ILE A 70 17.80 -14.71 3.65
N ARG A 71 18.72 -13.73 3.61
CA ARG A 71 19.92 -13.76 2.78
C ARG A 71 20.98 -14.74 3.29
N LYS A 72 21.12 -14.95 4.59
CA LYS A 72 22.12 -15.85 5.19
C LYS A 72 21.85 -17.28 4.73
N LYS A 73 22.84 -17.99 4.16
CA LYS A 73 22.67 -19.38 3.67
C LYS A 73 22.37 -20.34 4.82
N ASP A 74 23.25 -20.38 5.82
CA ASP A 74 23.20 -21.30 6.94
C ASP A 74 22.70 -20.56 8.19
N VAL A 75 21.37 -20.49 8.36
CA VAL A 75 20.75 -19.87 9.52
C VAL A 75 20.54 -20.91 10.61
N THR A 76 20.97 -20.58 11.80
CA THR A 76 20.88 -21.43 13.00
C THR A 76 19.72 -20.97 13.90
N ASP A 77 19.35 -21.80 14.87
CA ASP A 77 18.39 -21.39 15.92
C ASP A 77 18.92 -20.23 16.77
N GLU A 78 20.24 -20.10 16.89
CA GLU A 78 20.88 -18.98 17.59
C GLU A 78 20.61 -17.64 16.90
N ASP A 79 20.63 -17.61 15.57
CA ASP A 79 20.28 -16.44 14.78
C ASP A 79 18.83 -16.02 15.03
N TYR A 80 17.90 -16.98 14.99
CA TYR A 80 16.48 -16.71 15.23
C TYR A 80 16.21 -16.27 16.68
N ASN A 81 16.86 -16.88 17.66
CA ASN A 81 16.73 -16.48 19.07
C ASN A 81 17.27 -15.05 19.29
N THR A 82 18.43 -14.74 18.73
CA THR A 82 19.02 -13.39 18.82
C THR A 82 18.13 -12.34 18.15
N MET A 83 17.59 -12.64 16.96
CA MET A 83 16.63 -11.77 16.27
C MET A 83 15.36 -11.55 17.11
N PHE A 84 14.80 -12.61 17.69
CA PHE A 84 13.60 -12.56 18.51
C PHE A 84 13.81 -11.64 19.73
N ILE A 85 14.89 -11.86 20.50
CA ILE A 85 15.20 -11.05 21.68
C ILE A 85 15.41 -9.58 21.29
N THR A 86 16.15 -9.33 20.21
CA THR A 86 16.43 -7.97 19.76
C THR A 86 15.15 -7.24 19.38
N ASN A 87 14.28 -7.88 18.58
CA ASN A 87 13.02 -7.28 18.17
C ASN A 87 12.09 -7.03 19.38
N MET A 88 12.09 -7.94 20.37
CA MET A 88 11.34 -7.76 21.62
C MET A 88 11.86 -6.56 22.42
N VAL A 89 13.17 -6.45 22.62
CA VAL A 89 13.77 -5.31 23.33
C VAL A 89 13.44 -4.00 22.60
N ILE A 90 13.64 -3.96 21.29
CA ILE A 90 13.33 -2.77 20.48
C ILE A 90 11.84 -2.42 20.60
N SER A 91 10.93 -3.39 20.51
CA SER A 91 9.49 -3.13 20.59
C SER A 91 9.08 -2.60 21.97
N ILE A 92 9.67 -3.12 23.06
CA ILE A 92 9.41 -2.62 24.42
C ILE A 92 9.90 -1.17 24.56
N VAL A 93 11.12 -0.87 24.10
CA VAL A 93 11.67 0.50 24.15
C VAL A 93 10.79 1.45 23.35
N LEU A 94 10.44 1.08 22.10
CA LEU A 94 9.58 1.91 21.24
C LEU A 94 8.18 2.08 21.83
N TYR A 95 7.60 1.04 22.42
CA TYR A 95 6.31 1.13 23.09
C TYR A 95 6.35 2.07 24.28
N VAL A 96 7.38 1.97 25.13
CA VAL A 96 7.55 2.88 26.28
C VAL A 96 7.72 4.34 25.80
N LEU A 97 8.53 4.57 24.76
CA LEU A 97 8.67 5.90 24.17
C LEU A 97 7.34 6.41 23.62
N LEU A 98 6.57 5.57 22.90
CA LEU A 98 5.25 5.93 22.37
C LEU A 98 4.26 6.21 23.53
N PHE A 99 4.26 5.39 24.55
CA PHE A 99 3.39 5.54 25.72
C PHE A 99 3.62 6.87 26.46
N ILE A 100 4.90 7.26 26.64
CA ILE A 100 5.30 8.54 27.25
C ILE A 100 4.98 9.70 26.32
N SER A 101 5.14 9.53 25.00
CA SER A 101 4.86 10.58 24.01
C SER A 101 3.36 10.75 23.68
N ALA A 102 2.50 9.82 24.10
CA ALA A 102 1.07 9.86 23.78
C ALA A 102 0.35 11.17 24.18
N PRO A 103 0.61 11.79 25.34
CA PRO A 103 0.03 13.10 25.67
C PRO A 103 0.47 14.21 24.70
N PHE A 104 1.73 14.22 24.28
CA PHE A 104 2.24 15.19 23.29
C PHE A 104 1.59 14.99 21.91
N VAL A 105 1.30 13.73 21.52
CA VAL A 105 0.53 13.43 20.30
C VAL A 105 -0.88 14.00 20.41
N SER A 106 -1.53 13.78 21.55
CA SER A 106 -2.88 14.30 21.84
C SER A 106 -2.92 15.84 21.76
N GLU A 107 -1.95 16.53 22.36
CA GLU A 107 -1.81 17.97 22.30
C GLU A 107 -1.53 18.46 20.87
N PHE A 108 -0.62 17.79 20.16
CA PHE A 108 -0.27 18.15 18.77
C PHE A 108 -1.48 18.07 17.82
N PHE A 109 -2.35 17.08 17.97
CA PHE A 109 -3.54 16.93 17.14
C PHE A 109 -4.80 17.56 17.75
N HIS A 110 -4.71 18.18 18.94
CA HIS A 110 -5.81 18.81 19.68
C HIS A 110 -7.01 17.87 19.95
N ARG A 111 -6.72 16.61 20.32
CA ARG A 111 -7.73 15.58 20.61
C ARG A 111 -7.30 14.73 21.81
N GLU A 112 -7.97 14.90 22.94
CA GLU A 112 -7.63 14.23 24.22
C GLU A 112 -7.74 12.71 24.13
N GLU A 113 -8.69 12.20 23.36
CA GLU A 113 -8.91 10.75 23.18
C GLU A 113 -7.68 10.03 22.63
N LEU A 114 -6.82 10.72 21.87
CA LEU A 114 -5.62 10.14 21.27
C LEU A 114 -4.63 9.60 22.30
N THR A 115 -4.60 10.16 23.51
CA THR A 115 -3.69 9.66 24.57
C THR A 115 -3.98 8.19 24.87
N ALA A 116 -5.23 7.83 25.10
CA ALA A 116 -5.63 6.46 25.37
C ALA A 116 -5.51 5.57 24.11
N LEU A 117 -5.94 6.09 22.97
CA LEU A 117 -5.91 5.36 21.70
C LEU A 117 -4.48 5.01 21.27
N VAL A 118 -3.53 5.96 21.34
CA VAL A 118 -2.12 5.74 20.98
C VAL A 118 -1.46 4.73 21.92
N ARG A 119 -1.75 4.81 23.24
CA ARG A 119 -1.23 3.86 24.22
C ARG A 119 -1.71 2.44 23.93
N VAL A 120 -2.98 2.26 23.68
CA VAL A 120 -3.56 0.93 23.44
C VAL A 120 -3.17 0.39 22.06
N THR A 121 -3.26 1.20 21.01
CA THR A 121 -2.84 0.78 19.64
C THR A 121 -1.33 0.48 19.57
N GLY A 122 -0.52 1.15 20.40
CA GLY A 122 0.92 0.89 20.49
C GLY A 122 1.26 -0.56 20.88
N LEU A 123 0.35 -1.31 21.53
CA LEU A 123 0.53 -2.74 21.82
C LEU A 123 0.73 -3.59 20.55
N ILE A 124 0.33 -3.09 19.38
CA ILE A 124 0.59 -3.73 18.09
C ILE A 124 2.10 -3.95 17.88
N LEU A 125 2.96 -3.03 18.35
CA LEU A 125 4.41 -3.16 18.23
C LEU A 125 4.92 -4.44 18.90
N PHE A 126 4.38 -4.73 20.07
CA PHE A 126 4.73 -5.92 20.84
C PHE A 126 4.25 -7.20 20.15
N PHE A 127 2.99 -7.25 19.73
CA PHE A 127 2.47 -8.40 19.01
C PHE A 127 3.18 -8.62 17.66
N ASN A 128 3.56 -7.55 16.97
CA ASN A 128 4.34 -7.64 15.75
C ASN A 128 5.73 -8.23 16.01
N ALA A 129 6.45 -7.77 17.03
CA ALA A 129 7.76 -8.30 17.40
C ALA A 129 7.72 -9.83 17.65
N LEU A 130 6.66 -10.31 18.31
CA LEU A 130 6.42 -11.73 18.53
C LEU A 130 6.21 -12.53 17.23
N SER A 131 5.71 -11.91 16.16
CA SER A 131 5.40 -12.58 14.89
C SER A 131 6.54 -12.53 13.87
N ILE A 132 7.39 -11.50 13.89
CA ILE A 132 8.41 -11.24 12.85
C ILE A 132 9.33 -12.45 12.64
N THR A 133 9.84 -13.05 13.71
CA THR A 133 10.74 -14.22 13.63
C THR A 133 10.03 -15.42 12.99
N GLN A 134 8.77 -15.67 13.35
CA GLN A 134 7.96 -16.74 12.76
C GLN A 134 7.76 -16.52 11.26
N VAL A 135 7.43 -15.27 10.86
CA VAL A 135 7.27 -14.88 9.47
C VAL A 135 8.58 -15.07 8.69
N THR A 136 9.71 -14.71 9.29
CA THR A 136 11.04 -14.87 8.67
C THR A 136 11.38 -16.33 8.42
N ILE A 137 11.12 -17.21 9.40
CA ILE A 137 11.33 -18.66 9.27
C ILE A 137 10.48 -19.23 8.13
N LEU A 138 9.18 -18.90 8.10
CA LEU A 138 8.26 -19.39 7.06
C LEU A 138 8.63 -18.85 5.67
N THR A 139 9.04 -17.59 5.60
CA THR A 139 9.49 -16.98 4.33
C THR A 139 10.74 -17.66 3.81
N LYS A 140 11.72 -17.94 4.67
CA LYS A 140 12.93 -18.68 4.28
C LYS A 140 12.65 -20.11 3.85
N LYS A 141 11.66 -20.77 4.47
CA LYS A 141 11.18 -22.12 4.09
C LYS A 141 10.29 -22.12 2.85
N ILE A 142 9.93 -20.92 2.30
CA ILE A 142 8.97 -20.75 1.20
C ILE A 142 7.57 -21.33 1.58
N ASP A 143 7.24 -21.33 2.86
CA ASP A 143 5.92 -21.80 3.35
C ASP A 143 4.93 -20.62 3.44
N PHE A 144 4.49 -20.14 2.30
CA PHE A 144 3.47 -19.09 2.22
C PHE A 144 2.07 -19.62 2.54
N LYS A 145 1.84 -20.94 2.41
CA LYS A 145 0.55 -21.58 2.77
C LYS A 145 0.20 -21.36 4.23
N THR A 146 1.16 -21.59 5.13
CA THR A 146 0.97 -21.39 6.57
C THR A 146 0.73 -19.93 6.90
N LYS A 147 1.46 -19.00 6.26
CA LYS A 147 1.23 -17.56 6.40
C LYS A 147 -0.18 -17.14 5.97
N THR A 148 -0.63 -17.61 4.80
CA THR A 148 -1.96 -17.31 4.28
C THR A 148 -3.06 -17.82 5.20
N LYS A 149 -2.94 -19.03 5.72
CA LYS A 149 -3.92 -19.57 6.68
C LYS A 149 -4.01 -18.73 7.95
N ALA A 150 -2.86 -18.32 8.52
CA ALA A 150 -2.82 -17.46 9.70
C ALA A 150 -3.42 -16.09 9.41
N SER A 151 -3.08 -15.48 8.27
CA SER A 151 -3.58 -14.19 7.82
C SER A 151 -5.10 -14.18 7.63
N LEU A 152 -5.64 -15.16 6.91
CA LEU A 152 -7.08 -15.28 6.68
C LEU A 152 -7.87 -15.54 7.97
N ALA A 153 -7.43 -16.47 8.80
CA ALA A 153 -8.10 -16.76 10.05
C ALA A 153 -8.14 -15.53 10.98
N SER A 154 -7.00 -14.84 11.11
CA SER A 154 -6.92 -13.61 11.91
C SER A 154 -7.78 -12.49 11.35
N ALA A 155 -7.83 -12.30 10.02
CA ALA A 155 -8.63 -11.26 9.37
C ALA A 155 -10.14 -11.51 9.57
N ILE A 156 -10.61 -12.75 9.43
CA ILE A 156 -12.02 -13.10 9.60
C ILE A 156 -12.43 -12.91 11.07
N ILE A 157 -11.70 -13.50 12.02
CA ILE A 157 -12.06 -13.46 13.44
C ILE A 157 -12.00 -12.01 13.96
N SER A 158 -10.94 -11.27 13.64
CA SER A 158 -10.83 -9.87 14.03
C SER A 158 -11.89 -8.97 13.38
N GLY A 159 -12.28 -9.31 12.15
CA GLY A 159 -13.39 -8.64 11.48
C GLY A 159 -14.70 -8.81 12.23
N VAL A 160 -15.01 -10.03 12.67
CA VAL A 160 -16.21 -10.31 13.49
C VAL A 160 -16.14 -9.55 14.82
N ILE A 161 -14.98 -9.53 15.49
CA ILE A 161 -14.78 -8.79 16.76
C ILE A 161 -15.05 -7.29 16.54
N GLY A 162 -14.42 -6.69 15.53
CA GLY A 162 -14.57 -5.26 15.23
C GLY A 162 -16.02 -4.88 14.88
N ILE A 163 -16.67 -5.69 14.03
CA ILE A 163 -18.07 -5.46 13.64
C ILE A 163 -19.01 -5.62 14.85
N ALA A 164 -18.83 -6.63 15.68
CA ALA A 164 -19.64 -6.83 16.89
C ALA A 164 -19.49 -5.64 17.84
N MET A 165 -18.29 -5.16 18.10
CA MET A 165 -18.04 -3.98 18.94
C MET A 165 -18.63 -2.71 18.34
N ALA A 166 -18.60 -2.54 17.01
CA ALA A 166 -19.21 -1.41 16.33
C ALA A 166 -20.75 -1.40 16.50
N PHE A 167 -21.40 -2.56 16.39
CA PHE A 167 -22.83 -2.70 16.68
C PHE A 167 -23.18 -2.43 18.16
N MET A 168 -22.28 -2.72 19.08
CA MET A 168 -22.45 -2.43 20.51
C MET A 168 -22.20 -0.93 20.83
N GLY A 169 -21.81 -0.10 19.87
CA GLY A 169 -21.64 1.34 20.05
C GLY A 169 -20.28 1.75 20.64
N TYR A 170 -19.26 0.90 20.60
CA TYR A 170 -17.91 1.23 21.12
C TYR A 170 -17.13 2.22 20.25
N GLY A 171 -17.70 2.72 19.14
CA GLY A 171 -17.08 3.75 18.30
C GLY A 171 -15.67 3.40 17.83
N VAL A 172 -14.72 4.32 17.98
CA VAL A 172 -13.31 4.14 17.57
C VAL A 172 -12.65 2.92 18.19
N TRP A 173 -13.05 2.50 19.38
CA TRP A 173 -12.51 1.31 20.05
C TRP A 173 -12.78 0.01 19.28
N SER A 174 -13.80 -0.01 18.44
CA SER A 174 -14.07 -1.13 17.54
C SER A 174 -12.95 -1.33 16.52
N LEU A 175 -12.39 -0.23 15.99
CA LEU A 175 -11.25 -0.25 15.06
C LEU A 175 -9.96 -0.65 15.77
N VAL A 176 -9.76 -0.14 17.00
CA VAL A 176 -8.61 -0.53 17.85
C VAL A 176 -8.66 -2.03 18.14
N ALA A 177 -9.79 -2.52 18.60
CA ALA A 177 -9.98 -3.94 18.91
C ALA A 177 -9.80 -4.83 17.67
N GLN A 178 -10.33 -4.42 16.52
CA GLN A 178 -10.17 -5.13 15.26
C GLN A 178 -8.69 -5.25 14.87
N GLN A 179 -7.91 -4.18 14.99
CA GLN A 179 -6.49 -4.19 14.63
C GLN A 179 -5.63 -4.98 15.62
N LEU A 180 -5.85 -4.78 16.91
CA LEU A 180 -5.13 -5.50 17.96
C LEU A 180 -5.43 -7.00 17.91
N SER A 181 -6.71 -7.38 17.82
CA SER A 181 -7.10 -8.78 17.71
C SER A 181 -6.57 -9.44 16.44
N LYS A 182 -6.55 -8.70 15.29
CA LYS A 182 -5.95 -9.21 14.05
C LYS A 182 -4.48 -9.57 14.24
N GLN A 183 -3.69 -8.63 14.80
CA GLN A 183 -2.27 -8.86 15.00
C GLN A 183 -1.99 -9.94 16.06
N LEU A 184 -2.75 -9.94 17.15
CA LEU A 184 -2.63 -10.96 18.19
C LEU A 184 -2.97 -12.35 17.65
N LEU A 185 -4.11 -12.50 16.99
CA LEU A 185 -4.54 -13.78 16.41
C LEU A 185 -3.57 -14.26 15.32
N TYR A 186 -3.08 -13.36 14.48
CA TYR A 186 -2.05 -13.68 13.49
C TYR A 186 -0.80 -14.25 14.16
N THR A 187 -0.32 -13.59 15.21
CA THR A 187 0.83 -14.02 15.98
C THR A 187 0.58 -15.41 16.61
N LEU A 188 -0.54 -15.59 17.30
CA LEU A 188 -0.89 -16.88 17.92
C LEU A 188 -0.98 -17.99 16.87
N CYS A 189 -1.68 -17.76 15.75
CA CYS A 189 -1.75 -18.74 14.67
C CYS A 189 -0.37 -19.15 14.14
N LEU A 190 0.54 -18.17 13.96
CA LEU A 190 1.90 -18.47 13.52
C LEU A 190 2.67 -19.33 14.52
N TRP A 191 2.55 -19.04 15.80
CA TRP A 191 3.21 -19.81 16.87
C TRP A 191 2.72 -21.25 16.93
N PHE A 192 1.40 -21.47 16.81
CA PHE A 192 0.82 -22.81 16.79
C PHE A 192 1.17 -23.59 15.52
N LEU A 193 1.18 -22.94 14.36
CA LEU A 193 1.39 -23.61 13.07
C LEU A 193 2.87 -23.88 12.75
N ASN A 194 3.79 -22.97 13.11
CA ASN A 194 5.21 -23.12 12.79
C ASN A 194 5.98 -23.95 13.83
N LYS A 195 5.43 -24.12 15.04
CA LYS A 195 6.01 -24.94 16.13
C LYS A 195 7.45 -24.58 16.50
N TRP A 196 7.95 -23.39 16.18
CA TRP A 196 9.23 -22.90 16.63
C TRP A 196 9.02 -22.05 17.90
N TRP A 197 9.81 -22.32 18.95
CA TRP A 197 9.77 -21.63 20.22
C TRP A 197 11.11 -20.99 20.52
N PRO A 198 11.16 -19.71 20.92
CA PRO A 198 12.42 -19.05 21.22
C PRO A 198 13.05 -19.63 22.48
N LYS A 199 14.36 -19.84 22.42
CA LYS A 199 15.20 -19.98 23.59
C LYS A 199 15.74 -18.60 23.90
N PHE A 200 15.64 -18.11 25.15
CA PHE A 200 16.09 -16.78 25.53
C PHE A 200 17.64 -16.71 25.62
N THR A 201 18.31 -17.04 24.52
CA THR A 201 19.76 -16.99 24.37
C THR A 201 20.14 -15.94 23.35
N PHE A 202 21.09 -15.06 23.71
CA PHE A 202 21.56 -13.98 22.85
C PHE A 202 23.02 -14.20 22.48
N PHE A 203 23.32 -14.11 21.18
CA PHE A 203 24.65 -14.29 20.62
C PHE A 203 25.11 -13.03 19.92
N THR A 204 26.16 -12.42 20.44
CA THR A 204 26.69 -11.13 19.96
C THR A 204 27.14 -11.19 18.51
N ASP A 205 27.68 -12.31 18.05
CA ASP A 205 28.16 -12.46 16.66
C ASP A 205 26.99 -12.54 15.67
N CYS A 206 25.90 -13.22 16.05
CA CYS A 206 24.65 -13.23 15.27
C CYS A 206 24.08 -11.82 15.17
N PHE A 207 24.07 -11.08 16.28
CA PHE A 207 23.63 -9.68 16.30
C PHE A 207 24.49 -8.79 15.40
N LYS A 208 25.83 -8.85 15.51
CA LYS A 208 26.74 -8.07 14.66
C LYS A 208 26.52 -8.36 13.17
N TYR A 209 26.31 -9.63 12.81
CA TYR A 209 26.02 -10.00 11.43
C TYR A 209 24.71 -9.35 10.93
N MET A 210 23.62 -9.47 11.69
CA MET A 210 22.33 -8.88 11.33
C MET A 210 22.40 -7.34 11.30
N TRP A 211 23.05 -6.71 12.28
CA TRP A 211 23.20 -5.27 12.35
C TRP A 211 24.03 -4.71 11.20
N GLY A 212 25.14 -5.36 10.85
CA GLY A 212 26.01 -4.94 9.75
C GLY A 212 25.29 -4.74 8.43
N PHE A 213 24.27 -5.57 8.16
CA PHE A 213 23.43 -5.47 6.97
C PHE A 213 22.12 -4.69 7.23
N GLY A 214 21.47 -4.95 8.36
CA GLY A 214 20.11 -4.50 8.65
C GLY A 214 19.98 -3.00 8.83
N TRP A 215 20.94 -2.32 9.51
CA TRP A 215 20.79 -0.89 9.84
C TRP A 215 20.62 0.02 8.61
N LYS A 216 21.22 -0.34 7.46
CA LYS A 216 21.09 0.41 6.20
C LYS A 216 19.66 0.30 5.64
N ILE A 217 19.09 -0.91 5.71
CA ILE A 217 17.71 -1.17 5.29
C ILE A 217 16.74 -0.47 6.26
N LEU A 218 17.02 -0.55 7.56
CA LEU A 218 16.26 0.14 8.59
C LEU A 218 16.17 1.64 8.34
N LEU A 219 17.31 2.31 8.15
CA LEU A 219 17.35 3.76 7.95
C LEU A 219 16.57 4.16 6.67
N SER A 220 16.78 3.43 5.57
CA SER A 220 16.02 3.65 4.33
C SER A 220 14.52 3.42 4.53
N GLY A 221 14.15 2.36 5.24
CA GLY A 221 12.74 2.03 5.54
C GLY A 221 12.06 3.08 6.40
N ILE A 222 12.73 3.56 7.46
CA ILE A 222 12.21 4.63 8.33
C ILE A 222 11.96 5.91 7.53
N LEU A 223 12.94 6.35 6.76
CA LEU A 223 12.81 7.56 5.93
C LEU A 223 11.64 7.43 4.95
N ASN A 224 11.50 6.26 4.32
CA ASN A 224 10.39 6.02 3.40
C ASN A 224 9.02 5.98 4.12
N ASN A 225 8.93 5.32 5.28
CA ASN A 225 7.70 5.26 6.06
C ASN A 225 7.27 6.63 6.58
N ILE A 226 8.19 7.42 7.14
CA ILE A 226 7.90 8.80 7.56
C ILE A 226 7.37 9.60 6.37
N TRP A 227 8.04 9.51 5.23
CA TRP A 227 7.66 10.25 4.04
C TRP A 227 6.24 9.90 3.56
N ASN A 228 5.91 8.62 3.54
CA ASN A 228 4.59 8.15 3.11
C ASN A 228 3.45 8.60 4.04
N GLN A 229 3.77 8.91 5.31
CA GLN A 229 2.80 9.36 6.29
C GLN A 229 2.67 10.90 6.38
N LEU A 230 3.61 11.66 5.79
CA LEU A 230 3.62 13.13 5.92
C LEU A 230 2.30 13.78 5.50
N TYR A 231 1.71 13.36 4.40
CA TYR A 231 0.42 13.89 3.95
C TYR A 231 -0.69 13.65 4.98
N GLN A 232 -0.71 12.47 5.62
CA GLN A 232 -1.70 12.14 6.64
C GLN A 232 -1.46 12.96 7.91
N VAL A 233 -0.19 13.18 8.29
CA VAL A 233 0.17 14.07 9.42
C VAL A 233 -0.34 15.48 9.17
N VAL A 234 -0.12 16.02 7.98
CA VAL A 234 -0.58 17.37 7.62
C VAL A 234 -2.11 17.46 7.65
N VAL A 235 -2.79 16.52 7.00
CA VAL A 235 -4.26 16.51 7.01
C VAL A 235 -4.80 16.36 8.42
N GLY A 236 -4.23 15.46 9.23
CA GLY A 236 -4.67 15.26 10.63
C GLY A 236 -4.37 16.45 11.54
N ARG A 237 -3.31 17.22 11.29
CA ARG A 237 -2.91 18.37 12.11
C ARG A 237 -3.62 19.66 11.75
N PHE A 238 -3.73 19.98 10.47
CA PHE A 238 -4.22 21.27 9.98
C PHE A 238 -5.71 21.25 9.65
N TYR A 239 -6.31 20.06 9.54
CA TYR A 239 -7.75 19.89 9.33
C TYR A 239 -8.38 19.13 10.50
N SER A 240 -9.48 18.42 10.25
CA SER A 240 -10.15 17.60 11.28
C SER A 240 -9.78 16.13 11.14
N PRO A 241 -9.89 15.31 12.21
CA PRO A 241 -9.82 13.86 12.08
C PRO A 241 -10.84 13.32 11.06
N ALA A 242 -12.04 13.89 10.99
CA ALA A 242 -13.05 13.52 9.99
C ALA A 242 -12.50 13.69 8.55
N THR A 243 -11.88 14.83 8.25
CA THR A 243 -11.23 15.08 6.95
C THR A 243 -10.11 14.07 6.67
N LEU A 244 -9.31 13.72 7.68
CA LEU A 244 -8.28 12.67 7.54
C LEU A 244 -8.92 11.31 7.25
N GLY A 245 -10.02 10.96 7.93
CA GLY A 245 -10.76 9.73 7.68
C GLY A 245 -11.28 9.66 6.23
N GLN A 246 -11.90 10.74 5.76
CA GLN A 246 -12.38 10.91 4.39
C GLN A 246 -11.24 10.74 3.35
N TYR A 247 -10.13 11.46 3.55
CA TYR A 247 -8.95 11.39 2.69
C TYR A 247 -8.34 9.98 2.65
N THR A 248 -8.18 9.36 3.82
CA THR A 248 -7.56 8.03 3.93
C THR A 248 -8.40 6.98 3.21
N ARG A 249 -9.73 7.02 3.34
CA ARG A 249 -10.64 6.11 2.64
C ARG A 249 -10.57 6.27 1.13
N SER A 250 -10.59 7.51 0.63
CA SER A 250 -10.45 7.76 -0.81
C SER A 250 -9.11 7.21 -1.34
N LYS A 251 -8.03 7.43 -0.59
CA LYS A 251 -6.70 6.91 -0.94
C LYS A 251 -6.65 5.39 -0.95
N GLU A 252 -7.30 4.71 0.01
CA GLU A 252 -7.36 3.25 0.05
C GLU A 252 -8.05 2.65 -1.18
N TYR A 253 -9.17 3.23 -1.63
CA TYR A 253 -9.87 2.76 -2.82
C TYR A 253 -9.03 2.94 -4.10
N ALA A 254 -8.42 4.09 -4.29
CA ALA A 254 -7.54 4.33 -5.42
C ALA A 254 -6.28 3.43 -5.41
N ASN A 255 -5.75 3.14 -4.22
CA ASN A 255 -4.55 2.33 -4.04
C ASN A 255 -4.70 0.88 -4.53
N ILE A 256 -5.92 0.33 -4.50
CA ILE A 256 -6.21 -1.02 -5.02
C ILE A 256 -5.80 -1.13 -6.49
N PHE A 257 -6.15 -0.14 -7.31
CA PHE A 257 -5.92 -0.13 -8.75
C PHE A 257 -4.61 0.59 -9.17
N SER A 258 -3.93 1.25 -8.25
CA SER A 258 -2.65 1.89 -8.50
C SER A 258 -1.48 1.03 -8.04
N SER A 259 -1.08 1.15 -6.79
CA SER A 259 0.16 0.52 -6.29
C SER A 259 0.09 -1.01 -6.24
N ASN A 260 -1.07 -1.58 -5.89
CA ASN A 260 -1.19 -3.05 -5.83
C ASN A 260 -1.08 -3.67 -7.22
N LEU A 261 -1.80 -3.13 -8.22
CA LEU A 261 -1.72 -3.59 -9.60
C LEU A 261 -0.30 -3.41 -10.16
N THR A 262 0.31 -2.24 -9.93
CA THR A 262 1.68 -1.95 -10.36
C THR A 262 2.68 -2.93 -9.75
N SER A 263 2.55 -3.26 -8.46
CA SER A 263 3.41 -4.22 -7.79
C SER A 263 3.33 -5.62 -8.40
N ILE A 264 2.14 -6.05 -8.81
CA ILE A 264 1.94 -7.34 -9.49
C ILE A 264 2.67 -7.33 -10.84
N ILE A 265 2.48 -6.28 -11.63
CA ILE A 265 3.11 -6.15 -12.95
C ILE A 265 4.63 -6.07 -12.82
N GLN A 266 5.16 -5.31 -11.86
CA GLN A 266 6.59 -5.20 -11.63
C GLN A 266 7.25 -6.54 -11.28
N ARG A 267 6.60 -7.38 -10.48
CA ARG A 267 7.12 -8.72 -10.11
C ARG A 267 7.31 -9.62 -11.32
N VAL A 268 6.53 -9.42 -12.37
CA VAL A 268 6.63 -10.20 -13.62
C VAL A 268 7.56 -9.52 -14.64
N SER A 269 7.42 -8.20 -14.80
CA SER A 269 8.15 -7.46 -15.85
C SER A 269 9.62 -7.26 -15.51
N PHE A 270 9.98 -7.07 -14.24
CA PHE A 270 11.37 -6.81 -13.87
C PHE A 270 12.34 -7.95 -14.24
N PRO A 271 12.08 -9.24 -13.91
CA PRO A 271 12.94 -10.34 -14.35
C PRO A 271 13.02 -10.45 -15.86
N VAL A 272 11.89 -10.33 -16.57
CA VAL A 272 11.82 -10.43 -18.04
C VAL A 272 12.65 -9.33 -18.71
N LEU A 273 12.53 -8.08 -18.23
CA LEU A 273 13.31 -6.96 -18.76
C LEU A 273 14.81 -7.11 -18.44
N SER A 274 15.14 -7.66 -17.26
CA SER A 274 16.54 -7.92 -16.88
C SER A 274 17.20 -8.98 -17.77
N GLU A 275 16.46 -9.98 -18.25
CA GLU A 275 16.97 -10.96 -19.22
C GLU A 275 17.24 -10.36 -20.61
N MET A 276 16.59 -9.22 -20.93
CA MET A 276 16.73 -8.53 -22.22
C MET A 276 17.77 -7.40 -22.18
N GLN A 277 18.46 -7.16 -21.05
CA GLN A 277 19.32 -5.99 -20.84
C GLN A 277 20.46 -5.85 -21.87
N ASP A 278 20.94 -6.96 -22.43
CA ASP A 278 22.04 -6.98 -23.39
C ASP A 278 21.58 -6.62 -24.84
N ASP A 279 20.27 -6.65 -25.13
CA ASP A 279 19.69 -6.33 -26.43
C ASP A 279 18.78 -5.11 -26.30
N LYS A 280 19.34 -3.91 -26.56
CA LYS A 280 18.62 -2.65 -26.40
C LYS A 280 17.33 -2.55 -27.21
N GLU A 281 17.27 -3.16 -28.40
CA GLU A 281 16.07 -3.09 -29.22
C GLU A 281 14.94 -3.94 -28.65
N LYS A 282 15.24 -5.15 -28.19
CA LYS A 282 14.28 -6.03 -27.52
C LYS A 282 13.84 -5.44 -26.18
N LEU A 283 14.79 -4.89 -25.42
CA LEU A 283 14.52 -4.21 -24.14
C LEU A 283 13.57 -3.05 -24.35
N LEU A 284 13.81 -2.17 -25.32
CA LEU A 284 12.94 -1.05 -25.65
C LEU A 284 11.53 -1.50 -26.05
N LYS A 285 11.41 -2.52 -26.93
CA LYS A 285 10.11 -3.08 -27.34
C LYS A 285 9.35 -3.68 -26.16
N GLY A 286 10.04 -4.48 -25.33
CA GLY A 286 9.46 -5.09 -24.13
C GLY A 286 9.00 -4.05 -23.11
N TYR A 287 9.85 -3.09 -22.83
CA TYR A 287 9.58 -2.00 -21.90
C TYR A 287 8.38 -1.14 -22.33
N ARG A 288 8.34 -0.74 -23.61
CA ARG A 288 7.23 0.01 -24.21
C ARG A 288 5.90 -0.75 -24.11
N LYS A 289 5.94 -2.08 -24.32
CA LYS A 289 4.75 -2.96 -24.17
C LYS A 289 4.27 -2.98 -22.69
N VAL A 290 5.19 -3.11 -21.75
CA VAL A 290 4.87 -3.10 -20.31
C VAL A 290 4.21 -1.78 -19.91
N ILE A 291 4.76 -0.63 -20.32
CA ILE A 291 4.17 0.68 -20.04
C ILE A 291 2.77 0.79 -20.61
N LYS A 292 2.59 0.49 -21.91
CA LYS A 292 1.29 0.61 -22.58
C LYS A 292 0.22 -0.23 -21.90
N LEU A 293 0.50 -1.53 -21.69
CA LEU A 293 -0.45 -2.44 -21.05
C LEU A 293 -0.80 -2.02 -19.63
N THR A 294 0.21 -1.66 -18.83
CA THR A 294 0.00 -1.23 -17.45
C THR A 294 -0.85 0.03 -17.39
N MET A 295 -0.51 1.02 -18.22
CA MET A 295 -1.23 2.29 -18.24
C MET A 295 -2.64 2.14 -18.77
N PHE A 296 -2.87 1.29 -19.78
CA PHE A 296 -4.21 1.02 -20.28
C PHE A 296 -5.13 0.49 -19.18
N VAL A 297 -4.71 -0.56 -18.47
CA VAL A 297 -5.50 -1.13 -17.36
C VAL A 297 -5.67 -0.14 -16.21
N THR A 298 -4.59 0.52 -15.81
CA THR A 298 -4.63 1.45 -14.65
C THR A 298 -5.47 2.69 -14.94
N CYS A 299 -5.36 3.28 -16.14
CA CYS A 299 -6.15 4.45 -16.52
C CYS A 299 -7.65 4.10 -16.59
N ILE A 300 -8.01 2.97 -17.21
CA ILE A 300 -9.41 2.52 -17.24
C ILE A 300 -9.94 2.37 -15.81
N CYS A 301 -9.23 1.66 -14.94
CA CYS A 301 -9.69 1.42 -13.58
C CYS A 301 -9.81 2.72 -12.77
N LEU A 302 -8.75 3.55 -12.74
CA LEU A 302 -8.72 4.73 -11.87
C LEU A 302 -9.59 5.88 -12.38
N ILE A 303 -9.59 6.17 -13.68
CA ILE A 303 -10.37 7.30 -14.21
C ILE A 303 -11.87 6.96 -14.15
N THR A 304 -12.23 5.71 -14.44
CA THR A 304 -13.63 5.25 -14.27
C THR A 304 -14.02 5.24 -12.79
N LEU A 305 -13.12 4.78 -11.88
CA LEU A 305 -13.35 4.84 -10.44
C LEU A 305 -13.62 6.27 -9.96
N GLY A 306 -12.85 7.24 -10.46
CA GLY A 306 -13.08 8.67 -10.19
C GLY A 306 -14.44 9.16 -10.70
N ALA A 307 -14.87 8.72 -11.87
CA ALA A 307 -16.16 9.11 -12.45
C ALA A 307 -17.37 8.54 -11.69
N ILE A 308 -17.26 7.33 -11.13
CA ILE A 308 -18.32 6.69 -10.35
C ILE A 308 -18.21 6.95 -8.84
N SER A 309 -17.30 7.83 -8.42
CA SER A 309 -16.93 8.02 -7.00
C SER A 309 -18.12 8.28 -6.10
N GLU A 310 -19.05 9.14 -6.50
CA GLU A 310 -20.20 9.53 -5.70
C GLU A 310 -21.17 8.35 -5.50
N PRO A 311 -21.75 7.72 -6.53
CA PRO A 311 -22.61 6.54 -6.34
C PRO A 311 -21.88 5.40 -5.65
N LEU A 312 -20.58 5.19 -5.92
CA LEU A 312 -19.80 4.14 -5.30
C LEU A 312 -19.68 4.34 -3.79
N ILE A 313 -19.26 5.50 -3.34
CA ILE A 313 -19.08 5.81 -1.91
C ILE A 313 -20.41 5.75 -1.17
N TYR A 314 -21.47 6.34 -1.73
CA TYR A 314 -22.80 6.31 -1.11
C TYR A 314 -23.36 4.88 -0.99
N CYS A 315 -23.21 4.05 -2.02
CA CYS A 315 -23.65 2.66 -1.97
C CYS A 315 -22.77 1.80 -1.05
N LEU A 316 -21.46 1.98 -1.02
CA LEU A 316 -20.57 1.13 -0.24
C LEU A 316 -20.56 1.49 1.24
N ILE A 317 -20.37 2.78 1.58
CA ILE A 317 -20.13 3.21 2.96
C ILE A 317 -21.10 4.30 3.46
N GLY A 318 -21.94 4.86 2.58
CA GLY A 318 -23.03 5.75 2.94
C GLY A 318 -22.73 7.24 2.83
N PRO A 319 -23.76 8.11 3.02
CA PRO A 319 -23.66 9.55 2.73
C PRO A 319 -22.77 10.34 3.69
N ARG A 320 -22.42 9.80 4.86
CA ARG A 320 -21.48 10.44 5.80
C ARG A 320 -20.08 10.63 5.20
N TRP A 321 -19.79 9.91 4.09
CA TRP A 321 -18.50 9.91 3.41
C TRP A 321 -18.51 10.77 2.14
N HIS A 322 -19.35 11.82 2.09
CA HIS A 322 -19.50 12.67 0.91
C HIS A 322 -18.19 13.37 0.49
N GLU A 323 -17.35 13.81 1.44
CA GLU A 323 -16.06 14.39 1.11
C GLU A 323 -15.11 13.35 0.50
N ALA A 324 -15.16 12.09 0.97
CA ALA A 324 -14.37 11.04 0.35
C ALA A 324 -14.76 10.83 -1.12
N ALA A 325 -16.05 10.94 -1.45
CA ALA A 325 -16.52 10.88 -2.82
C ALA A 325 -15.98 12.03 -3.68
N SER A 326 -15.85 13.23 -3.11
CA SER A 326 -15.31 14.41 -3.82
C SER A 326 -13.78 14.42 -3.90
N TYR A 327 -13.05 13.81 -2.96
CA TYR A 327 -11.59 13.68 -3.01
C TYR A 327 -11.13 12.59 -3.97
N LEU A 328 -11.91 11.51 -4.10
CA LEU A 328 -11.55 10.31 -4.86
C LEU A 328 -11.15 10.59 -6.32
N PRO A 329 -11.83 11.45 -7.10
CA PRO A 329 -11.43 11.75 -8.48
C PRO A 329 -10.02 12.35 -8.57
N PHE A 330 -9.69 13.31 -7.71
CA PHE A 330 -8.35 13.95 -7.70
C PHE A 330 -7.26 12.94 -7.31
N ILE A 331 -7.54 12.09 -6.32
CA ILE A 331 -6.62 11.03 -5.88
C ILE A 331 -6.43 10.00 -7.00
N CYS A 332 -7.49 9.60 -7.70
CA CYS A 332 -7.41 8.68 -8.83
C CYS A 332 -6.54 9.23 -9.96
N ILE A 333 -6.71 10.50 -10.32
CA ILE A 333 -5.87 11.17 -11.33
C ILE A 333 -4.41 11.21 -10.87
N SER A 334 -4.15 11.63 -9.64
CA SER A 334 -2.78 11.66 -9.10
C SER A 334 -2.15 10.26 -9.08
N MET A 335 -2.87 9.26 -8.62
CA MET A 335 -2.37 7.88 -8.49
C MET A 335 -2.26 7.16 -9.83
N SER A 336 -2.86 7.66 -10.91
CA SER A 336 -2.71 7.10 -12.25
C SER A 336 -1.29 7.27 -12.82
N PHE A 337 -0.52 8.23 -12.30
CA PHE A 337 0.89 8.41 -12.67
C PHE A 337 1.83 7.43 -11.95
N TYR A 338 1.39 6.78 -10.87
CA TYR A 338 2.23 5.91 -10.07
C TYR A 338 2.88 4.76 -10.87
N PRO A 339 2.17 4.03 -11.76
CA PRO A 339 2.80 2.99 -12.57
C PRO A 339 3.92 3.50 -13.46
N LEU A 340 3.74 4.68 -14.06
CA LEU A 340 4.79 5.31 -14.87
C LEU A 340 6.05 5.59 -14.06
N HIS A 341 5.89 6.11 -12.84
CA HIS A 341 7.02 6.34 -11.95
C HIS A 341 7.73 5.04 -11.60
N ALA A 342 6.97 4.04 -11.20
CA ALA A 342 7.48 2.77 -10.73
C ALA A 342 8.22 1.99 -11.85
N ILE A 343 7.66 1.96 -13.06
CA ILE A 343 8.26 1.26 -14.21
C ILE A 343 9.51 2.01 -14.72
N ASN A 344 9.48 3.35 -14.79
CA ASN A 344 10.66 4.13 -15.18
C ASN A 344 11.82 3.97 -14.17
N LEU A 345 11.52 3.92 -12.86
CA LEU A 345 12.53 3.67 -11.84
C LEU A 345 13.10 2.25 -11.90
N ASN A 346 12.25 1.25 -12.20
CA ASN A 346 12.72 -0.13 -12.40
C ASN A 346 13.71 -0.23 -13.56
N MET A 347 13.50 0.54 -14.62
CA MET A 347 14.38 0.54 -15.76
C MET A 347 15.79 1.00 -15.39
N LEU A 348 15.92 2.00 -14.50
CA LEU A 348 17.22 2.43 -13.99
C LEU A 348 17.90 1.34 -13.17
N GLN A 349 17.14 0.48 -12.50
CA GLN A 349 17.69 -0.67 -11.77
C GLN A 349 18.15 -1.78 -12.73
N VAL A 350 17.42 -2.02 -13.82
CA VAL A 350 17.83 -2.96 -14.90
C VAL A 350 19.15 -2.52 -15.54
N GLU A 351 19.29 -1.20 -15.79
CA GLU A 351 20.53 -0.59 -16.30
C GLU A 351 21.67 -0.47 -15.26
N GLY A 352 21.44 -0.96 -14.03
CA GLY A 352 22.43 -0.91 -12.93
C GLY A 352 22.69 0.49 -12.36
N ARG A 353 21.87 1.49 -12.69
CA ARG A 353 22.04 2.90 -12.30
C ARG A 353 21.31 3.24 -10.99
N SER A 354 21.68 2.55 -9.92
CA SER A 354 21.16 2.80 -8.57
C SER A 354 21.53 4.20 -8.02
N ASP A 355 22.60 4.82 -8.51
CA ASP A 355 23.01 6.17 -8.22
C ASP A 355 21.94 7.18 -8.65
N ILE A 356 21.48 7.10 -9.88
CA ILE A 356 20.44 7.97 -10.45
C ILE A 356 19.07 7.69 -9.78
N PHE A 357 18.77 6.43 -9.52
CA PHE A 357 17.58 6.05 -8.79
C PHE A 357 17.48 6.80 -7.43
N LEU A 358 18.56 6.76 -6.64
CA LEU A 358 18.59 7.45 -5.35
C LEU A 358 18.46 8.98 -5.50
N TYR A 359 19.18 9.55 -6.47
CA TYR A 359 19.11 10.99 -6.75
C TYR A 359 17.70 11.46 -7.10
N LEU A 360 17.01 10.73 -7.99
CA LEU A 360 15.63 11.03 -8.37
C LEU A 360 14.66 10.87 -7.20
N GLU A 361 14.83 9.86 -6.35
CA GLU A 361 14.01 9.68 -5.16
C GLU A 361 14.14 10.86 -4.18
N ILE A 362 15.36 11.39 -4.00
CA ILE A 362 15.59 12.56 -3.15
C ILE A 362 14.91 13.81 -3.75
N ILE A 363 15.11 14.08 -5.05
CA ILE A 363 14.49 15.24 -5.71
C ILE A 363 12.98 15.17 -5.61
N LYS A 364 12.38 14.01 -5.90
CA LYS A 364 10.92 13.85 -5.81
C LYS A 364 10.39 14.09 -4.39
N LYS A 365 11.13 13.67 -3.37
CA LYS A 365 10.76 13.95 -1.97
C LYS A 365 10.80 15.46 -1.68
N ILE A 366 11.78 16.19 -2.19
CA ILE A 366 11.83 17.65 -2.05
C ILE A 366 10.64 18.31 -2.76
N ILE A 367 10.35 17.90 -3.99
CA ILE A 367 9.23 18.45 -4.78
C ILE A 367 7.88 18.12 -4.12
N ALA A 368 7.75 16.95 -3.48
CA ALA A 368 6.53 16.55 -2.79
C ALA A 368 6.24 17.34 -1.49
N ILE A 369 7.12 18.28 -1.10
CA ILE A 369 6.82 19.30 -0.08
C ILE A 369 5.83 20.34 -0.63
N ILE A 370 5.80 20.57 -1.94
CA ILE A 370 4.92 21.58 -2.56
C ILE A 370 3.45 21.34 -2.25
N PRO A 371 2.86 20.16 -2.49
CA PRO A 371 1.48 19.87 -2.10
C PRO A 371 1.22 20.04 -0.60
N ILE A 372 2.20 19.72 0.24
CA ILE A 372 2.11 19.91 1.68
C ILE A 372 1.94 21.39 2.01
N CYS A 373 2.76 22.27 1.41
CA CYS A 373 2.62 23.70 1.57
C CYS A 373 1.23 24.19 1.10
N PHE A 374 0.76 23.71 -0.06
CA PHE A 374 -0.59 24.05 -0.52
C PHE A 374 -1.68 23.60 0.45
N GLY A 375 -1.54 22.40 1.07
CA GLY A 375 -2.46 21.91 2.08
C GLY A 375 -2.41 22.71 3.39
N VAL A 376 -1.27 23.29 3.75
CA VAL A 376 -1.13 24.07 4.99
C VAL A 376 -1.62 25.51 4.81
N PHE A 377 -1.33 26.14 3.67
CA PHE A 377 -1.62 27.57 3.45
C PHE A 377 -2.95 27.85 2.76
N PHE A 378 -3.54 26.86 2.09
CA PHE A 378 -4.81 27.01 1.39
C PHE A 378 -5.85 26.00 1.90
N ASP A 379 -6.14 24.95 1.10
CA ASP A 379 -7.13 23.95 1.42
C ASP A 379 -6.74 22.54 0.94
N ILE A 380 -7.53 21.53 1.31
CA ILE A 380 -7.27 20.14 0.92
C ILE A 380 -7.37 19.92 -0.60
N TYR A 381 -8.26 20.64 -1.30
CA TYR A 381 -8.37 20.52 -2.75
C TYR A 381 -7.14 21.06 -3.45
N SER A 382 -6.62 22.19 -2.98
CA SER A 382 -5.34 22.75 -3.46
C SER A 382 -4.18 21.78 -3.26
N MET A 383 -4.13 21.06 -2.12
CA MET A 383 -3.17 19.99 -1.88
C MET A 383 -3.34 18.84 -2.89
N LEU A 384 -4.57 18.39 -3.13
CA LEU A 384 -4.85 17.31 -4.07
C LEU A 384 -4.47 17.68 -5.50
N ILE A 385 -4.81 18.90 -5.93
CA ILE A 385 -4.45 19.43 -7.25
C ILE A 385 -2.93 19.54 -7.39
N ALA A 386 -2.25 20.11 -6.39
CA ALA A 386 -0.79 20.20 -6.37
C ALA A 386 -0.12 18.82 -6.44
N THR A 387 -0.72 17.80 -5.83
CA THR A 387 -0.23 16.41 -5.92
C THR A 387 -0.27 15.88 -7.36
N ILE A 388 -1.29 16.24 -8.16
CA ILE A 388 -1.37 15.89 -9.58
C ILE A 388 -0.22 16.54 -10.36
N PHE A 389 0.02 17.86 -10.16
CA PHE A 389 1.12 18.57 -10.81
C PHE A 389 2.50 18.00 -10.45
N VAL A 390 2.71 17.66 -9.17
CA VAL A 390 3.94 17.01 -8.72
C VAL A 390 4.09 15.61 -9.34
N GLY A 391 2.99 14.87 -9.52
CA GLY A 391 2.98 13.62 -10.27
C GLY A 391 3.47 13.80 -11.70
N ILE A 392 2.94 14.79 -12.42
CA ILE A 392 3.37 15.11 -13.80
C ILE A 392 4.85 15.51 -13.85
N LEU A 393 5.30 16.38 -12.94
CA LEU A 393 6.71 16.79 -12.87
C LEU A 393 7.64 15.61 -12.58
N SER A 394 7.25 14.75 -11.65
CA SER A 394 7.99 13.53 -11.31
C SER A 394 8.07 12.55 -12.49
N PHE A 395 7.02 12.49 -13.32
CA PHE A 395 7.06 11.71 -14.56
C PHE A 395 8.15 12.22 -15.51
N PHE A 396 8.21 13.53 -15.77
CA PHE A 396 9.24 14.10 -16.65
C PHE A 396 10.65 13.84 -16.11
N LEU A 397 10.85 13.96 -14.79
CA LEU A 397 12.15 13.67 -14.16
C LEU A 397 12.58 12.22 -14.38
N ASN A 398 11.67 11.25 -14.16
CA ASN A 398 12.00 9.85 -14.31
C ASN A 398 12.20 9.45 -15.78
N SER A 399 11.31 9.88 -16.66
CA SER A 399 11.32 9.52 -18.09
C SER A 399 12.47 10.17 -18.86
N TRP A 400 13.02 11.32 -18.41
CA TRP A 400 14.21 11.94 -18.99
C TRP A 400 15.40 11.00 -19.00
N TYR A 401 15.66 10.35 -17.87
CA TYR A 401 16.77 9.42 -17.77
C TYR A 401 16.53 8.13 -18.56
N THR A 402 15.31 7.63 -18.58
CA THR A 402 14.95 6.46 -19.40
C THR A 402 15.16 6.77 -20.88
N GLY A 403 14.78 7.97 -21.34
CA GLY A 403 15.06 8.45 -22.70
C GLY A 403 16.56 8.46 -23.04
N LYS A 404 17.38 8.86 -22.07
CA LYS A 404 18.85 8.92 -22.26
C LYS A 404 19.50 7.52 -22.35
N PHE A 405 19.01 6.52 -21.62
CA PHE A 405 19.64 5.19 -21.55
C PHE A 405 19.14 4.23 -22.62
N ILE A 406 17.84 4.20 -22.88
CA ILE A 406 17.22 3.24 -23.81
C ILE A 406 16.56 3.89 -25.03
N GLY A 407 16.67 5.23 -25.18
CA GLY A 407 16.11 5.94 -26.33
C GLY A 407 14.59 6.12 -26.30
N TYR A 408 13.90 5.81 -25.20
CA TYR A 408 12.44 6.02 -25.04
C TYR A 408 12.15 7.33 -24.36
N THR A 409 12.04 8.38 -25.15
CA THR A 409 11.90 9.76 -24.70
C THR A 409 10.58 10.02 -23.95
N SER A 410 10.54 11.07 -23.11
CA SER A 410 9.34 11.50 -22.40
C SER A 410 8.16 11.77 -23.35
N LEU A 411 8.42 12.35 -24.51
CA LEU A 411 7.39 12.66 -25.52
C LEU A 411 6.82 11.38 -26.14
N GLU A 412 7.65 10.40 -26.43
CA GLU A 412 7.18 9.09 -26.92
C GLU A 412 6.36 8.36 -25.88
N GLN A 413 6.77 8.41 -24.59
CA GLN A 413 5.99 7.86 -23.50
C GLN A 413 4.62 8.53 -23.38
N ILE A 414 4.55 9.87 -23.45
CA ILE A 414 3.28 10.61 -23.44
C ILE A 414 2.42 10.18 -24.63
N LYS A 415 2.97 10.09 -25.83
CA LYS A 415 2.25 9.71 -27.03
C LYS A 415 1.64 8.31 -26.91
N ASP A 416 2.39 7.36 -26.37
CA ASP A 416 1.95 5.99 -26.17
C ASP A 416 0.88 5.86 -25.07
N VAL A 417 0.99 6.65 -24.01
CA VAL A 417 0.08 6.60 -22.85
C VAL A 417 -1.16 7.48 -23.05
N MET A 418 -1.06 8.55 -23.86
CA MET A 418 -2.16 9.47 -24.11
C MET A 418 -3.40 8.76 -24.67
N HIS A 419 -3.18 7.75 -25.53
CA HIS A 419 -4.29 6.92 -26.04
C HIS A 419 -5.09 6.27 -24.90
N SER A 420 -4.40 5.71 -23.89
CA SER A 420 -5.04 5.08 -22.72
C SER A 420 -5.80 6.10 -21.88
N TYR A 421 -5.24 7.30 -21.69
CA TYR A 421 -5.92 8.39 -20.96
C TYR A 421 -7.15 8.90 -21.69
N LEU A 422 -7.05 9.14 -23.02
CA LEU A 422 -8.18 9.61 -23.83
C LEU A 422 -9.31 8.58 -23.87
N PHE A 423 -8.96 7.31 -24.07
CA PHE A 423 -9.91 6.21 -24.04
C PHE A 423 -10.63 6.10 -22.69
N ALA A 424 -9.88 6.04 -21.60
CA ALA A 424 -10.43 5.98 -20.26
C ALA A 424 -11.27 7.21 -19.90
N SER A 425 -10.84 8.42 -20.31
CA SER A 425 -11.57 9.66 -20.07
C SER A 425 -12.88 9.70 -20.84
N PHE A 426 -12.91 9.19 -22.08
CA PHE A 426 -14.12 9.12 -22.87
C PHE A 426 -15.17 8.18 -22.24
N VAL A 427 -14.74 6.99 -21.83
CA VAL A 427 -15.61 6.03 -21.11
C VAL A 427 -16.09 6.67 -19.79
N ALA A 428 -15.19 7.25 -19.02
CA ALA A 428 -15.50 7.87 -17.74
C ALA A 428 -16.48 9.05 -17.89
N LEU A 429 -16.37 9.85 -18.94
CA LEU A 429 -17.28 10.96 -19.22
C LEU A 429 -18.71 10.47 -19.43
N ILE A 430 -18.90 9.44 -20.26
CA ILE A 430 -20.24 8.86 -20.48
C ILE A 430 -20.80 8.28 -19.20
N VAL A 431 -20.00 7.51 -18.47
CA VAL A 431 -20.39 6.89 -17.19
C VAL A 431 -20.71 7.96 -16.14
N TYR A 432 -19.95 9.05 -16.08
CA TYR A 432 -20.19 10.15 -15.16
C TYR A 432 -21.55 10.80 -15.33
N PHE A 433 -22.01 11.04 -16.60
CA PHE A 433 -23.29 11.67 -16.87
C PHE A 433 -24.50 10.82 -16.44
N ILE A 434 -24.34 9.51 -16.29
CA ILE A 434 -25.42 8.62 -15.80
C ILE A 434 -25.89 9.02 -14.39
N LYS A 435 -25.02 9.63 -13.57
CA LYS A 435 -25.38 10.05 -12.21
C LYS A 435 -26.49 11.12 -12.16
N TYR A 436 -26.71 11.87 -13.25
CA TYR A 436 -27.75 12.92 -13.30
C TYR A 436 -29.14 12.37 -13.63
N ILE A 437 -29.26 11.07 -13.91
CA ILE A 437 -30.57 10.42 -14.07
C ILE A 437 -31.23 10.41 -12.68
N PRO A 438 -32.48 10.88 -12.53
CA PRO A 438 -33.16 11.02 -11.24
C PRO A 438 -33.65 9.66 -10.69
N ILE A 439 -32.72 8.75 -10.41
CA ILE A 439 -32.96 7.42 -9.84
C ILE A 439 -32.02 7.18 -8.65
N SER A 440 -32.30 6.15 -7.84
CA SER A 440 -31.48 5.82 -6.68
C SER A 440 -30.04 5.41 -7.07
N TYR A 441 -29.07 5.81 -6.26
CA TYR A 441 -27.67 5.40 -6.45
C TYR A 441 -27.47 3.88 -6.48
N TRP A 442 -28.35 3.11 -5.84
CA TRP A 442 -28.35 1.65 -5.89
C TRP A 442 -28.64 1.08 -7.29
N ILE A 443 -29.29 1.86 -8.16
CA ILE A 443 -29.53 1.51 -9.56
C ILE A 443 -28.49 2.19 -10.45
N ILE A 444 -28.10 3.42 -10.13
CA ILE A 444 -27.09 4.17 -10.89
C ILE A 444 -25.75 3.42 -10.92
N LEU A 445 -25.26 2.94 -9.78
CA LEU A 445 -23.95 2.29 -9.70
C LEU A 445 -23.86 1.02 -10.58
N PRO A 446 -24.79 0.04 -10.48
CA PRO A 446 -24.77 -1.11 -11.39
C PRO A 446 -24.90 -0.71 -12.87
N LEU A 447 -25.72 0.30 -13.18
CA LEU A 447 -25.88 0.81 -14.53
C LEU A 447 -24.57 1.43 -15.05
N GLN A 448 -23.88 2.24 -14.24
CA GLN A 448 -22.58 2.81 -14.58
C GLN A 448 -21.53 1.74 -14.82
N LEU A 449 -21.46 0.71 -13.96
CA LEU A 449 -20.53 -0.41 -14.12
C LEU A 449 -20.84 -1.21 -15.39
N PHE A 450 -22.10 -1.49 -15.68
CA PHE A 450 -22.52 -2.21 -16.86
C PHE A 450 -22.21 -1.43 -18.14
N VAL A 451 -22.63 -0.16 -18.21
CA VAL A 451 -22.35 0.70 -19.37
C VAL A 451 -20.86 0.90 -19.56
N GLY A 452 -20.10 1.13 -18.48
CA GLY A 452 -18.64 1.23 -18.53
C GLY A 452 -17.99 -0.02 -19.10
N LEU A 453 -18.39 -1.21 -18.63
CA LEU A 453 -17.89 -2.48 -19.15
C LEU A 453 -18.22 -2.67 -20.66
N VAL A 454 -19.47 -2.43 -21.05
CA VAL A 454 -19.89 -2.54 -22.45
C VAL A 454 -19.09 -1.57 -23.34
N LEU A 455 -18.92 -0.31 -22.90
CA LEU A 455 -18.12 0.66 -23.65
C LEU A 455 -16.66 0.24 -23.78
N ILE A 456 -16.04 -0.29 -22.72
CA ILE A 456 -14.66 -0.77 -22.77
C ILE A 456 -14.53 -1.91 -23.77
N LEU A 457 -15.46 -2.87 -23.80
CA LEU A 457 -15.44 -3.99 -24.72
C LEU A 457 -15.68 -3.53 -26.18
N VAL A 458 -16.75 -2.77 -26.43
CA VAL A 458 -17.14 -2.33 -27.78
C VAL A 458 -16.10 -1.38 -28.38
N LEU A 459 -15.66 -0.39 -27.63
CA LEU A 459 -14.64 0.56 -28.10
C LEU A 459 -13.26 -0.11 -28.22
N GLY A 460 -12.93 -1.05 -27.33
CA GLY A 460 -11.69 -1.82 -27.40
C GLY A 460 -11.59 -2.62 -28.72
N GLU A 461 -12.69 -3.20 -29.16
CA GLU A 461 -12.76 -3.89 -30.47
C GLU A 461 -12.76 -2.91 -31.64
N LEU A 462 -13.58 -1.85 -31.59
CA LEU A 462 -13.70 -0.85 -32.66
C LEU A 462 -12.40 -0.13 -32.98
N PHE A 463 -11.67 0.29 -31.92
CA PHE A 463 -10.40 0.96 -32.10
C PHE A 463 -9.24 0.01 -32.34
N ASN A 464 -9.50 -1.30 -32.39
CA ASN A 464 -8.50 -2.35 -32.65
C ASN A 464 -7.22 -2.11 -31.82
N SER A 465 -7.42 -1.64 -30.57
CA SER A 465 -6.31 -1.26 -29.73
C SER A 465 -5.41 -2.46 -29.48
N TYR A 466 -4.13 -2.32 -29.80
CA TYR A 466 -3.14 -3.39 -29.65
C TYR A 466 -3.07 -3.92 -28.22
N GLU A 467 -3.45 -3.08 -27.26
CA GLU A 467 -3.49 -3.38 -25.84
C GLU A 467 -4.69 -4.25 -25.43
N TYR A 468 -5.75 -4.25 -26.24
CA TYR A 468 -6.97 -5.03 -26.00
C TYR A 468 -6.83 -6.50 -26.46
N LYS A 469 -6.05 -6.73 -27.54
CA LYS A 469 -5.75 -8.07 -28.07
C LYS A 469 -4.60 -8.73 -27.35
#